data_7fc4efb911904d1e33e4ae5066191474
#
_entry.id   7fc4efb911904d1e33e4ae5066191474
#
_cell.length_a   1.000
_cell.length_b   1.000
_cell.length_c   1.000
_cell.angle_alpha   90.00
_cell.angle_beta   90.00
_cell.angle_gamma   90.00
#
_symmetry.space_group_name_H-M   'P 1'
#
loop_
_entity.id
_entity.type
_entity.pdbx_description
1 polymer ?
#
loop_
_entity_poly.entity_id
_entity_poly.type
_entity_poly.pdbx_seq_one_letter_code
_entity_poly.pdbx_strand_id
1 'polypeptide(L)'
;MPDKNRSQTSPTGDTDNHQADMGLVLRAARFAAWKHRDQRRKGRGALPYINHPLDLAHALWFEGGVTDPVILAAALLHDTLEDTQTTVQELQGEFGERVAAIVMEVTDEPTIAWRARKKLQISRARLASIEAKQVKLADKICNLRSMISSPPNGWTVERQRAYFDWSKEVIDQLRGVNPELEQRFDQIWKRRP
;
A
#
# COMPACT_ATOMS: atom_id res chain seq x y z
N MET A 1 -9.89 -1.11 -62.42
CA MET A 1 -10.09 -0.22 -61.25
C MET A 1 -10.20 -1.09 -60.03
N PRO A 2 -9.17 -1.19 -59.16
CA PRO A 2 -9.32 -1.85 -57.88
C PRO A 2 -9.58 -0.82 -56.76
N ASP A 3 -10.63 -1.10 -56.04
CA ASP A 3 -11.14 -0.31 -54.94
C ASP A 3 -10.22 -0.47 -53.71
N LYS A 4 -9.65 0.66 -53.28
CA LYS A 4 -8.81 0.75 -52.07
C LYS A 4 -9.66 1.32 -50.94
N ASN A 5 -10.35 0.46 -50.24
CA ASN A 5 -10.90 0.86 -48.93
C ASN A 5 -10.07 0.21 -47.81
N ARG A 6 -9.01 0.92 -47.44
CA ARG A 6 -8.18 0.58 -46.27
C ARG A 6 -8.74 1.34 -45.08
N SER A 7 -9.63 0.72 -44.36
CA SER A 7 -10.08 1.23 -43.04
C SER A 7 -8.88 1.28 -42.11
N GLN A 8 -8.40 2.51 -41.86
CA GLN A 8 -7.46 2.79 -40.77
C GLN A 8 -8.24 2.74 -39.44
N THR A 9 -8.08 1.68 -38.69
CA THR A 9 -8.45 1.65 -37.27
C THR A 9 -7.42 2.45 -36.51
N SER A 10 -7.82 3.61 -36.00
CA SER A 10 -6.98 4.50 -35.20
C SER A 10 -6.71 3.86 -33.83
N PRO A 11 -5.48 3.96 -33.27
CA PRO A 11 -5.11 3.42 -31.96
C PRO A 11 -5.41 4.44 -30.82
N THR A 12 -6.62 5.01 -30.77
CA THR A 12 -6.94 6.04 -29.77
C THR A 12 -7.39 5.48 -28.42
N GLY A 13 -7.85 4.23 -28.33
CA GLY A 13 -8.39 3.65 -27.08
C GLY A 13 -7.34 3.32 -26.02
N ASP A 14 -6.13 2.97 -26.40
CA ASP A 14 -5.09 2.50 -25.47
C ASP A 14 -4.36 3.66 -24.77
N THR A 15 -4.12 4.75 -25.51
CA THR A 15 -3.50 5.97 -24.96
C THR A 15 -4.40 6.69 -23.96
N ASP A 16 -5.72 6.73 -24.20
CA ASP A 16 -6.68 7.39 -23.33
C ASP A 16 -6.81 6.63 -21.98
N ASN A 17 -6.75 5.29 -22.02
CA ASN A 17 -6.79 4.47 -20.81
C ASN A 17 -5.52 4.65 -19.96
N HIS A 18 -4.34 4.62 -20.56
CA HIS A 18 -3.07 4.87 -19.86
C HIS A 18 -3.00 6.27 -19.24
N GLN A 19 -3.56 7.28 -19.88
CA GLN A 19 -3.61 8.63 -19.35
C GLN A 19 -4.55 8.72 -18.15
N ALA A 20 -5.70 8.05 -18.19
CA ALA A 20 -6.65 7.98 -17.07
C ALA A 20 -6.04 7.25 -15.86
N ASP A 21 -5.34 6.13 -16.09
CA ASP A 21 -4.67 5.31 -15.09
C ASP A 21 -3.56 6.07 -14.37
N MET A 22 -2.68 6.73 -15.12
CA MET A 22 -1.63 7.59 -14.54
C MET A 22 -2.25 8.78 -13.79
N GLY A 23 -3.33 9.35 -14.32
CA GLY A 23 -4.08 10.43 -13.69
C GLY A 23 -4.62 10.02 -12.32
N LEU A 24 -5.12 8.80 -12.16
CA LEU A 24 -5.60 8.26 -10.88
C LEU A 24 -4.45 8.19 -9.86
N VAL A 25 -3.32 7.61 -10.23
CA VAL A 25 -2.16 7.45 -9.34
C VAL A 25 -1.60 8.81 -8.92
N LEU A 26 -1.48 9.77 -9.84
CA LEU A 26 -0.99 11.12 -9.52
C LEU A 26 -1.95 11.89 -8.61
N ARG A 27 -3.27 11.77 -8.81
CA ARG A 27 -4.26 12.36 -7.89
C ARG A 27 -4.14 11.75 -6.50
N ALA A 28 -4.01 10.42 -6.39
CA ALA A 28 -3.83 9.73 -5.11
C ALA A 28 -2.55 10.18 -4.38
N ALA A 29 -1.42 10.27 -5.09
CA ALA A 29 -0.16 10.76 -4.54
C ALA A 29 -0.28 12.20 -4.01
N ARG A 30 -0.89 13.10 -4.79
CA ARG A 30 -1.12 14.49 -4.38
C ARG A 30 -2.04 14.58 -3.17
N PHE A 31 -3.12 13.80 -3.15
CA PHE A 31 -4.07 13.76 -2.04
C PHE A 31 -3.39 13.25 -0.75
N ALA A 32 -2.68 12.12 -0.82
CA ALA A 32 -1.94 11.58 0.32
C ALA A 32 -0.90 12.58 0.84
N ALA A 33 -0.13 13.24 -0.06
CA ALA A 33 0.85 14.24 0.32
C ALA A 33 0.20 15.43 1.07
N TRP A 34 -0.98 15.88 0.62
CA TRP A 34 -1.72 16.95 1.29
C TRP A 34 -2.25 16.51 2.67
N LYS A 35 -2.86 15.33 2.76
CA LYS A 35 -3.43 14.80 4.01
C LYS A 35 -2.36 14.56 5.07
N HIS A 36 -1.19 14.04 4.67
CA HIS A 36 -0.06 13.74 5.56
C HIS A 36 0.99 14.87 5.67
N ARG A 37 0.72 16.10 5.16
CA ARG A 37 1.72 17.19 5.08
C ARG A 37 2.41 17.53 6.39
N ASP A 38 1.71 17.42 7.52
CA ASP A 38 2.22 17.73 8.85
C ASP A 38 2.72 16.48 9.61
N GLN A 39 2.53 15.28 9.06
CA GLN A 39 2.89 14.02 9.68
C GLN A 39 4.34 13.65 9.35
N ARG A 40 4.99 13.01 10.32
CA ARG A 40 6.39 12.55 10.21
C ARG A 40 6.52 11.08 10.62
N ARG A 41 7.45 10.36 9.98
CA ARG A 41 7.81 8.97 10.36
C ARG A 41 8.47 8.96 11.74
N LYS A 42 8.25 7.88 12.50
CA LYS A 42 8.76 7.70 13.88
C LYS A 42 10.25 7.38 13.98
N GLY A 43 10.95 7.19 12.87
CA GLY A 43 12.37 6.85 12.82
C GLY A 43 13.30 8.06 13.00
N ARG A 44 14.60 7.80 12.98
CA ARG A 44 15.63 8.85 13.02
C ARG A 44 15.47 9.79 11.82
N GLY A 45 15.54 11.10 12.06
CA GLY A 45 15.41 12.11 11.00
C GLY A 45 13.98 12.57 10.73
N ALA A 46 12.97 11.95 11.32
CA ALA A 46 11.56 12.37 11.22
C ALA A 46 11.15 12.78 9.78
N LEU A 47 11.44 11.91 8.81
CA LEU A 47 11.14 12.15 7.39
C LEU A 47 9.65 12.43 7.16
N PRO A 48 9.26 13.20 6.13
CA PRO A 48 7.87 13.38 5.74
C PRO A 48 7.15 12.04 5.58
N TYR A 49 5.93 11.95 6.11
CA TYR A 49 5.19 10.68 6.14
C TYR A 49 4.91 10.13 4.73
N ILE A 50 4.68 11.04 3.76
CA ILE A 50 4.39 10.69 2.37
C ILE A 50 5.43 9.76 1.73
N ASN A 51 6.68 9.76 2.22
CA ASN A 51 7.70 8.85 1.70
C ASN A 51 7.28 7.39 1.85
N HIS A 52 6.56 7.03 2.94
CA HIS A 52 6.10 5.66 3.15
C HIS A 52 5.06 5.19 2.12
N PRO A 53 3.95 5.89 1.86
CA PRO A 53 3.04 5.53 0.77
C PRO A 53 3.71 5.47 -0.61
N LEU A 54 4.67 6.36 -0.88
CA LEU A 54 5.44 6.32 -2.13
C LEU A 54 6.33 5.08 -2.22
N ASP A 55 7.05 4.73 -1.13
CA ASP A 55 7.85 3.50 -1.06
C ASP A 55 6.98 2.24 -1.26
N LEU A 56 5.76 2.27 -0.77
CA LEU A 56 4.79 1.18 -0.90
C LEU A 56 4.34 1.00 -2.35
N ALA A 57 3.94 2.09 -3.01
CA ALA A 57 3.57 2.06 -4.43
C ALA A 57 4.77 1.64 -5.31
N HIS A 58 5.98 2.12 -4.97
CA HIS A 58 7.22 1.71 -5.63
C HIS A 58 7.48 0.19 -5.48
N ALA A 59 7.34 -0.36 -4.27
CA ALA A 59 7.53 -1.78 -4.04
C ALA A 59 6.52 -2.64 -4.81
N LEU A 60 5.25 -2.23 -4.83
CA LEU A 60 4.20 -2.90 -5.61
C LEU A 60 4.56 -2.94 -7.10
N TRP A 61 4.93 -1.79 -7.67
CA TRP A 61 5.21 -1.68 -9.10
C TRP A 61 6.50 -2.40 -9.50
N PHE A 62 7.62 -2.06 -8.86
CA PHE A 62 8.95 -2.51 -9.32
C PHE A 62 9.38 -3.86 -8.75
N GLU A 63 8.87 -4.25 -7.60
CA GLU A 63 9.27 -5.50 -6.96
C GLU A 63 8.18 -6.57 -7.01
N GLY A 64 6.91 -6.15 -7.06
CA GLY A 64 5.75 -7.04 -7.14
C GLY A 64 5.12 -7.16 -8.52
N GLY A 65 5.56 -6.36 -9.51
CA GLY A 65 4.98 -6.36 -10.86
C GLY A 65 3.50 -5.94 -10.91
N VAL A 66 3.02 -5.25 -9.87
CA VAL A 66 1.61 -4.80 -9.77
C VAL A 66 1.43 -3.51 -10.54
N THR A 67 0.72 -3.58 -11.66
CA THR A 67 0.49 -2.45 -12.57
C THR A 67 -0.95 -1.91 -12.53
N ASP A 68 -1.88 -2.54 -11.78
CA ASP A 68 -3.25 -2.03 -11.62
C ASP A 68 -3.24 -0.67 -10.91
N PRO A 69 -3.69 0.42 -11.58
CA PRO A 69 -3.69 1.77 -11.03
C PRO A 69 -4.58 1.91 -9.80
N VAL A 70 -5.59 1.07 -9.64
CA VAL A 70 -6.48 1.05 -8.47
C VAL A 70 -5.72 0.56 -7.23
N ILE A 71 -4.91 -0.49 -7.37
CA ILE A 71 -4.08 -1.02 -6.27
C ILE A 71 -3.00 -0.01 -5.88
N LEU A 72 -2.35 0.62 -6.87
CA LEU A 72 -1.33 1.65 -6.62
C LEU A 72 -1.92 2.88 -5.94
N ALA A 73 -3.10 3.34 -6.38
CA ALA A 73 -3.81 4.44 -5.73
C ALA A 73 -4.21 4.08 -4.29
N ALA A 74 -4.73 2.87 -4.06
CA ALA A 74 -5.06 2.40 -2.72
C ALA A 74 -3.82 2.32 -1.82
N ALA A 75 -2.68 1.89 -2.35
CA ALA A 75 -1.41 1.88 -1.63
C ALA A 75 -0.94 3.29 -1.21
N LEU A 76 -1.11 4.28 -2.10
CA LEU A 76 -0.81 5.68 -1.77
C LEU A 76 -1.74 6.25 -0.69
N LEU A 77 -2.97 5.77 -0.61
CA LEU A 77 -4.03 6.27 0.28
C LEU A 77 -4.21 5.42 1.56
N HIS A 78 -3.50 4.30 1.72
CA HIS A 78 -3.79 3.25 2.70
C HIS A 78 -3.92 3.71 4.15
N ASP A 79 -3.15 4.72 4.55
CA ASP A 79 -3.13 5.26 5.92
C ASP A 79 -4.00 6.52 6.08
N THR A 80 -4.63 7.03 5.01
CA THR A 80 -5.36 8.30 5.07
C THR A 80 -6.59 8.23 5.97
N LEU A 81 -7.33 7.10 5.98
CA LEU A 81 -8.48 6.89 6.85
C LEU A 81 -8.08 6.71 8.32
N GLU A 82 -6.92 6.08 8.59
CA GLU A 82 -6.47 5.82 9.97
C GLU A 82 -5.81 7.03 10.60
N ASP A 83 -4.97 7.73 9.85
CA ASP A 83 -4.03 8.72 10.36
C ASP A 83 -4.43 10.17 10.09
N THR A 84 -5.51 10.42 9.33
CA THR A 84 -5.96 11.78 8.98
C THR A 84 -7.46 11.95 9.18
N GLN A 85 -8.00 13.11 8.84
CA GLN A 85 -9.45 13.38 8.87
C GLN A 85 -10.16 12.98 7.56
N THR A 86 -9.56 12.10 6.76
CA THR A 86 -10.18 11.60 5.54
C THR A 86 -11.35 10.69 5.87
N THR A 87 -12.45 10.82 5.13
CA THR A 87 -13.64 9.96 5.27
C THR A 87 -13.75 8.99 4.11
N VAL A 88 -14.50 7.90 4.32
CA VAL A 88 -14.81 6.93 3.26
C VAL A 88 -15.52 7.62 2.09
N GLN A 89 -16.47 8.51 2.38
CA GLN A 89 -17.22 9.26 1.36
C GLN A 89 -16.29 10.15 0.53
N GLU A 90 -15.29 10.78 1.15
CA GLU A 90 -14.29 11.58 0.44
C GLU A 90 -13.46 10.69 -0.51
N LEU A 91 -13.03 9.52 -0.06
CA LEU A 91 -12.29 8.58 -0.93
C LEU A 91 -13.17 8.06 -2.08
N GLN A 92 -14.43 7.71 -1.82
CA GLN A 92 -15.37 7.26 -2.85
C GLN A 92 -15.60 8.32 -3.92
N GLY A 93 -15.80 9.57 -3.50
CA GLY A 93 -16.03 10.69 -4.42
C GLY A 93 -14.81 11.05 -5.27
N GLU A 94 -13.61 11.00 -4.70
CA GLU A 94 -12.36 11.41 -5.38
C GLU A 94 -11.73 10.26 -6.20
N PHE A 95 -11.84 9.01 -5.75
CA PHE A 95 -11.09 7.87 -6.30
C PHE A 95 -11.98 6.68 -6.71
N GLY A 96 -13.28 6.74 -6.43
CA GLY A 96 -14.22 5.67 -6.74
C GLY A 96 -14.29 4.55 -5.70
N GLU A 97 -15.34 3.73 -5.84
CA GLU A 97 -15.70 2.66 -4.88
C GLU A 97 -14.59 1.61 -4.71
N ARG A 98 -13.92 1.20 -5.80
CA ARG A 98 -12.89 0.15 -5.74
C ARG A 98 -11.68 0.57 -4.92
N VAL A 99 -11.18 1.79 -5.11
CA VAL A 99 -10.05 2.31 -4.32
C VAL A 99 -10.45 2.43 -2.85
N ALA A 100 -11.61 3.02 -2.56
CA ALA A 100 -12.11 3.20 -1.20
C ALA A 100 -12.29 1.85 -0.48
N ALA A 101 -12.82 0.83 -1.16
CA ALA A 101 -13.00 -0.51 -0.59
C ALA A 101 -11.66 -1.14 -0.17
N ILE A 102 -10.64 -1.08 -1.03
CA ILE A 102 -9.30 -1.60 -0.71
C ILE A 102 -8.70 -0.85 0.50
N VAL A 103 -8.81 0.48 0.52
CA VAL A 103 -8.31 1.29 1.64
C VAL A 103 -9.01 0.92 2.95
N MET A 104 -10.34 0.74 2.94
CA MET A 104 -11.10 0.28 4.12
C MET A 104 -10.63 -1.10 4.62
N GLU A 105 -10.34 -2.04 3.72
CA GLU A 105 -9.89 -3.38 4.11
C GLU A 105 -8.50 -3.38 4.78
N VAL A 106 -7.65 -2.41 4.44
CA VAL A 106 -6.31 -2.29 5.03
C VAL A 106 -6.26 -1.39 6.25
N THR A 107 -7.29 -0.57 6.49
CA THR A 107 -7.40 0.36 7.61
C THR A 107 -7.72 -0.37 8.91
N ASP A 108 -7.01 -0.05 9.98
CA ASP A 108 -7.31 -0.53 11.31
C ASP A 108 -8.38 0.34 11.99
N GLU A 109 -9.18 -0.28 12.86
CA GLU A 109 -10.17 0.42 13.68
C GLU A 109 -9.49 1.15 14.86
N PRO A 110 -9.41 2.50 14.87
CA PRO A 110 -8.65 3.24 15.87
C PRO A 110 -9.23 3.13 17.30
N THR A 111 -10.53 2.83 17.43
CA THR A 111 -11.20 2.66 18.73
C THR A 111 -10.79 1.39 19.45
N ILE A 112 -10.21 0.42 18.74
CA ILE A 112 -9.78 -0.86 19.30
C ILE A 112 -8.38 -0.73 19.93
N ALA A 113 -8.23 -1.24 21.16
CA ALA A 113 -6.95 -1.25 21.86
C ALA A 113 -5.83 -1.91 21.03
N TRP A 114 -4.63 -1.33 21.03
CA TRP A 114 -3.48 -1.73 20.20
C TRP A 114 -3.21 -3.25 20.17
N ARG A 115 -3.26 -3.94 21.33
CA ARG A 115 -3.03 -5.40 21.38
C ARG A 115 -4.12 -6.18 20.64
N ALA A 116 -5.36 -5.73 20.73
CA ALA A 116 -6.48 -6.36 20.05
C ALA A 116 -6.43 -6.09 18.54
N ARG A 117 -6.05 -4.87 18.12
CA ARG A 117 -5.83 -4.55 16.69
C ARG A 117 -4.80 -5.48 16.04
N LYS A 118 -3.67 -5.73 16.72
CA LYS A 118 -2.66 -6.67 16.19
C LYS A 118 -3.20 -8.08 15.98
N LYS A 119 -4.02 -8.59 16.88
CA LYS A 119 -4.69 -9.90 16.73
C LYS A 119 -5.71 -9.87 15.59
N LEU A 120 -6.47 -8.77 15.46
CA LEU A 120 -7.43 -8.60 14.38
C LEU A 120 -6.77 -8.50 13.02
N GLN A 121 -5.61 -7.86 12.89
CA GLN A 121 -4.87 -7.86 11.63
C GLN A 121 -4.53 -9.28 11.17
N ILE A 122 -4.10 -10.17 12.05
CA ILE A 122 -3.81 -11.57 11.72
C ILE A 122 -5.09 -12.28 11.25
N SER A 123 -6.18 -12.21 12.03
CA SER A 123 -7.41 -12.94 11.70
C SER A 123 -8.12 -12.40 10.45
N ARG A 124 -8.10 -11.08 10.21
CA ARG A 124 -8.72 -10.42 9.04
C ARG A 124 -7.90 -10.56 7.77
N ALA A 125 -6.57 -10.67 7.90
CA ALA A 125 -5.66 -10.77 6.74
C ALA A 125 -6.07 -11.89 5.77
N ARG A 126 -6.48 -13.04 6.29
CA ARG A 126 -6.91 -14.18 5.48
C ARG A 126 -8.16 -13.88 4.63
N LEU A 127 -9.06 -13.02 5.12
CA LEU A 127 -10.36 -12.73 4.51
C LEU A 127 -10.32 -11.55 3.54
N ALA A 128 -9.22 -10.80 3.52
CA ALA A 128 -9.07 -9.62 2.68
C ALA A 128 -9.04 -10.00 1.18
N SER A 129 -9.45 -9.06 0.33
CA SER A 129 -9.33 -9.18 -1.13
C SER A 129 -7.87 -9.39 -1.56
N ILE A 130 -7.64 -9.90 -2.76
CA ILE A 130 -6.28 -10.07 -3.31
C ILE A 130 -5.57 -8.73 -3.38
N GLU A 131 -6.27 -7.69 -3.78
CA GLU A 131 -5.78 -6.32 -3.87
C GLU A 131 -5.33 -5.77 -2.50
N ALA A 132 -6.17 -5.90 -1.49
CA ALA A 132 -5.85 -5.48 -0.13
C ALA A 132 -4.69 -6.29 0.48
N LYS A 133 -4.61 -7.60 0.17
CA LYS A 133 -3.48 -8.45 0.57
C LYS A 133 -2.16 -7.96 -0.01
N GLN A 134 -2.14 -7.58 -1.30
CA GLN A 134 -0.93 -7.04 -1.95
C GLN A 134 -0.48 -5.73 -1.30
N VAL A 135 -1.42 -4.81 -1.04
CA VAL A 135 -1.13 -3.56 -0.33
C VAL A 135 -0.56 -3.84 1.08
N LYS A 136 -1.18 -4.74 1.84
CA LYS A 136 -0.73 -5.12 3.18
C LYS A 136 0.65 -5.78 3.18
N LEU A 137 0.93 -6.61 2.18
CA LEU A 137 2.25 -7.26 2.01
C LEU A 137 3.34 -6.21 1.74
N ALA A 138 3.10 -5.27 0.83
CA ALA A 138 4.02 -4.17 0.54
C ALA A 138 4.20 -3.24 1.76
N ASP A 139 3.14 -2.96 2.53
CA ASP A 139 3.22 -2.19 3.77
C ASP A 139 4.20 -2.84 4.77
N LYS A 140 4.05 -4.15 5.03
CA LYS A 140 4.95 -4.85 5.96
C LYS A 140 6.40 -4.86 5.46
N ILE A 141 6.62 -5.03 4.15
CA ILE A 141 7.95 -4.91 3.53
C ILE A 141 8.57 -3.53 3.83
N CYS A 142 7.85 -2.44 3.54
CA CYS A 142 8.35 -1.08 3.74
C CYS A 142 8.55 -0.76 5.23
N ASN A 143 7.66 -1.24 6.10
CA ASN A 143 7.79 -1.06 7.53
C ASN A 143 9.00 -1.82 8.12
N LEU A 144 9.26 -3.07 7.71
CA LEU A 144 10.45 -3.81 8.14
C LEU A 144 11.74 -3.18 7.61
N ARG A 145 11.77 -2.68 6.37
CA ARG A 145 12.91 -1.92 5.83
C ARG A 145 13.20 -0.68 6.67
N SER A 146 12.16 0.09 6.98
CA SER A 146 12.28 1.26 7.85
C SER A 146 12.77 0.88 9.24
N MET A 147 12.29 -0.25 9.79
CA MET A 147 12.74 -0.74 11.11
C MET A 147 14.22 -1.10 11.13
N ILE A 148 14.75 -1.65 10.04
CA ILE A 148 16.18 -1.98 9.91
C ILE A 148 17.04 -0.73 9.77
N SER A 149 16.63 0.21 8.91
CA SER A 149 17.44 1.39 8.56
C SER A 149 17.31 2.53 9.56
N SER A 150 16.14 2.72 10.12
CA SER A 150 15.80 3.84 11.01
C SER A 150 14.71 3.42 12.01
N PRO A 151 15.06 2.58 13.00
CA PRO A 151 14.10 2.15 14.00
C PRO A 151 13.53 3.34 14.78
N PRO A 152 12.25 3.25 15.25
CA PRO A 152 11.66 4.30 16.07
C PRO A 152 12.47 4.58 17.33
N ASN A 153 12.61 5.85 17.69
CA ASN A 153 13.33 6.24 18.89
C ASN A 153 12.76 5.55 20.12
N GLY A 154 13.65 5.02 20.98
CA GLY A 154 13.27 4.34 22.22
C GLY A 154 12.72 2.90 22.06
N TRP A 155 12.77 2.33 20.85
CA TRP A 155 12.44 0.92 20.69
C TRP A 155 13.66 0.05 21.01
N THR A 156 13.49 -0.86 21.99
CA THR A 156 14.49 -1.88 22.28
C THR A 156 14.59 -2.91 21.16
N VAL A 157 15.68 -3.66 21.10
CA VAL A 157 15.86 -4.77 20.14
C VAL A 157 14.76 -5.81 20.30
N GLU A 158 14.35 -6.14 21.53
CA GLU A 158 13.28 -7.08 21.81
C GLU A 158 11.94 -6.61 21.24
N ARG A 159 11.64 -5.31 21.34
CA ARG A 159 10.43 -4.72 20.75
C ARG A 159 10.46 -4.74 19.22
N GLN A 160 11.64 -4.50 18.63
CA GLN A 160 11.83 -4.61 17.19
C GLN A 160 11.62 -6.07 16.74
N ARG A 161 12.23 -7.04 17.42
CA ARG A 161 12.03 -8.47 17.16
C ARG A 161 10.57 -8.87 17.24
N ALA A 162 9.86 -8.48 18.29
CA ALA A 162 8.43 -8.74 18.44
C ALA A 162 7.59 -8.14 17.32
N TYR A 163 8.01 -7.00 16.72
CA TYR A 163 7.35 -6.41 15.56
C TYR A 163 7.58 -7.24 14.29
N PHE A 164 8.81 -7.75 14.09
CA PHE A 164 9.14 -8.65 12.97
C PHE A 164 8.33 -9.96 13.06
N ASP A 165 8.27 -10.56 14.24
CA ASP A 165 7.54 -11.81 14.48
C ASP A 165 6.04 -11.63 14.21
N TRP A 166 5.44 -10.59 14.74
CA TRP A 166 4.05 -10.24 14.45
C TRP A 166 3.80 -9.94 12.97
N SER A 167 4.72 -9.22 12.30
CA SER A 167 4.60 -8.95 10.87
C SER A 167 4.59 -10.24 10.07
N LYS A 168 5.40 -11.23 10.46
CA LYS A 168 5.41 -12.56 9.84
C LYS A 168 4.09 -13.29 10.04
N GLU A 169 3.53 -13.27 11.27
CA GLU A 169 2.22 -13.89 11.54
C GLU A 169 1.12 -13.32 10.63
N VAL A 170 1.12 -12.00 10.37
CA VAL A 170 0.19 -11.36 9.43
C VAL A 170 0.44 -11.85 8.00
N ILE A 171 1.70 -11.82 7.54
CA ILE A 171 2.04 -12.18 6.16
C ILE A 171 1.77 -13.65 5.87
N ASP A 172 1.96 -14.54 6.83
CA ASP A 172 1.66 -15.96 6.66
C ASP A 172 0.16 -16.22 6.39
N GLN A 173 -0.73 -15.26 6.69
CA GLN A 173 -2.15 -15.29 6.31
C GLN A 173 -2.45 -14.71 4.92
N LEU A 174 -1.47 -14.05 4.30
CA LEU A 174 -1.59 -13.39 2.98
C LEU A 174 -0.94 -14.19 1.84
N ARG A 175 -0.27 -15.32 2.17
CA ARG A 175 0.51 -16.10 1.19
C ARG A 175 -0.35 -16.56 0.00
N GLY A 176 0.32 -16.64 -1.17
CA GLY A 176 -0.29 -17.09 -2.42
C GLY A 176 -0.86 -15.98 -3.30
N VAL A 177 -0.58 -14.70 -2.98
CA VAL A 177 -1.11 -13.57 -3.76
C VAL A 177 -0.06 -12.87 -4.64
N ASN A 178 1.22 -12.89 -4.24
CA ASN A 178 2.31 -12.29 -5.00
C ASN A 178 3.65 -12.91 -4.60
N PRO A 179 4.13 -13.93 -5.33
CA PRO A 179 5.35 -14.67 -4.99
C PRO A 179 6.60 -13.79 -4.88
N GLU A 180 6.73 -12.77 -5.72
CA GLU A 180 7.86 -11.86 -5.74
C GLU A 180 7.93 -11.04 -4.45
N LEU A 181 6.81 -10.43 -4.05
CA LEU A 181 6.73 -9.68 -2.79
C LEU A 181 6.89 -10.60 -1.58
N GLU A 182 6.34 -11.81 -1.61
CA GLU A 182 6.49 -12.79 -0.53
C GLU A 182 7.96 -13.19 -0.34
N GLN A 183 8.66 -13.46 -1.42
CA GLN A 183 10.10 -13.72 -1.39
C GLN A 183 10.88 -12.52 -0.85
N ARG A 184 10.50 -11.32 -1.27
CA ARG A 184 11.10 -10.07 -0.77
C ARG A 184 10.88 -9.89 0.72
N PHE A 185 9.67 -10.14 1.20
CA PHE A 185 9.37 -10.11 2.63
C PHE A 185 10.25 -11.09 3.42
N ASP A 186 10.37 -12.34 2.96
CA ASP A 186 11.17 -13.36 3.64
C ASP A 186 12.66 -13.00 3.69
N GLN A 187 13.22 -12.39 2.63
CA GLN A 187 14.59 -11.88 2.62
C GLN A 187 14.82 -10.78 3.67
N ILE A 188 13.84 -9.85 3.80
CA ILE A 188 13.91 -8.77 4.76
C ILE A 188 13.73 -9.29 6.19
N TRP A 189 12.77 -10.21 6.40
CA TRP A 189 12.52 -10.80 7.70
C TRP A 189 13.74 -11.55 8.27
N LYS A 190 14.53 -12.22 7.42
CA LYS A 190 15.80 -12.86 7.81
C LYS A 190 16.84 -11.86 8.36
N ARG A 191 16.68 -10.57 8.12
CA ARG A 191 17.51 -9.50 8.65
C ARG A 191 17.02 -8.95 9.99
N ARG A 192 16.11 -9.66 10.65
CA ARG A 192 15.59 -9.36 11.98
C ARG A 192 16.73 -9.04 12.96
N PRO A 193 16.67 -7.94 13.72
CA PRO A 193 17.75 -7.49 14.61
C PRO A 193 18.15 -8.50 15.66
#